data_f5a1a218e53bfdb6dc3674e38125e0ad
#
_entry.id   f5a1a218e53bfdb6dc3674e38125e0ad
#
_cell.length_a   1.000
_cell.length_b   1.000
_cell.length_c   1.000
_cell.angle_alpha   90.00
_cell.angle_beta   90.00
_cell.angle_gamma   90.00
#
_symmetry.space_group_name_H-M   'P 1'
#
loop_
_entity.id
_entity.type
_entity.pdbx_description
1 polymer ?
#
loop_
_entity_poly.entity_id
_entity_poly.type
_entity_poly.pdbx_seq_one_letter_code
_entity_poly.pdbx_strand_id
1 'polypeptide(L)'
;MIFDWNEFGKLAEELRQREDESALRKAISRIYYAIYWRARNLLESENYVFRQDDTSHSQIWREFLRRGRTHHGIGKAGNALKDNRVQADYFPEINDIQNLTKDSFELAEKAIFYLQQIEKKTEN
;
A
#
# COMPACT_ATOMS: atom_id res chain seq x y z
N MET A 1 -12.64 16.89 11.74
CA MET A 1 -11.74 16.85 10.59
C MET A 1 -11.35 15.42 10.27
N ILE A 2 -11.46 15.01 9.01
CA ILE A 2 -11.10 13.65 8.60
C ILE A 2 -9.60 13.58 8.35
N PHE A 3 -8.97 12.55 8.87
CA PHE A 3 -7.53 12.36 8.70
C PHE A 3 -7.18 12.11 7.22
N ASP A 4 -6.15 12.78 6.74
CA ASP A 4 -5.65 12.58 5.38
C ASP A 4 -4.60 11.46 5.39
N TRP A 5 -4.97 10.30 4.86
CA TRP A 5 -4.10 9.13 4.85
C TRP A 5 -2.83 9.32 4.02
N ASN A 6 -2.77 10.34 3.14
CA ASN A 6 -1.56 10.69 2.41
C ASN A 6 -0.43 11.16 3.34
N GLU A 7 -0.77 11.58 4.55
CA GLU A 7 0.23 11.92 5.58
C GLU A 7 1.14 10.72 5.90
N PHE A 8 0.61 9.49 5.79
CA PHE A 8 1.44 8.29 5.98
C PHE A 8 2.54 8.17 4.93
N GLY A 9 2.25 8.57 3.69
CA GLY A 9 3.26 8.59 2.64
C GLY A 9 4.39 9.59 2.92
N LYS A 10 4.03 10.76 3.41
CA LYS A 10 5.01 11.79 3.79
C LYS A 10 5.88 11.32 4.94
N LEU A 11 5.27 10.72 5.96
CA LEU A 11 6.01 10.18 7.10
C LEU A 11 6.95 9.05 6.66
N ALA A 12 6.49 8.19 5.75
CA ALA A 12 7.31 7.10 5.23
C ALA A 12 8.57 7.64 4.56
N GLU A 13 8.45 8.70 3.74
CA GLU A 13 9.60 9.33 3.09
C GLU A 13 10.58 9.92 4.09
N GLU A 14 10.09 10.54 5.14
CA GLU A 14 10.95 11.07 6.21
C GLU A 14 11.68 9.95 6.95
N LEU A 15 10.96 8.88 7.29
CA LEU A 15 11.53 7.76 8.04
C LEU A 15 12.61 7.01 7.26
N ARG A 16 12.44 6.86 5.93
CA ARG A 16 13.43 6.12 5.13
C ARG A 16 14.78 6.85 5.04
N GLN A 17 14.80 8.14 5.28
CA GLN A 17 16.04 8.92 5.27
C GLN A 17 16.92 8.64 6.48
N ARG A 18 16.38 8.10 7.55
CA ARG A 18 17.12 7.87 8.79
C ARG A 18 18.07 6.68 8.75
N GLU A 19 17.81 5.71 7.90
CA GLU A 19 18.64 4.53 7.65
C GLU A 19 18.74 3.50 8.80
N ASP A 20 18.35 3.83 10.04
CA ASP A 20 18.32 2.84 11.12
C ASP A 20 17.17 1.85 10.89
N GLU A 21 17.38 0.60 11.31
CA GLU A 21 16.43 -0.48 11.00
C GLU A 21 15.01 -0.18 11.51
N SER A 22 14.91 0.36 12.72
CA SER A 22 13.62 0.71 13.31
C SER A 22 12.84 1.70 12.41
N ALA A 23 13.51 2.73 11.94
CA ALA A 23 12.91 3.73 11.06
C ALA A 23 12.53 3.13 9.70
N LEU A 24 13.38 2.25 9.14
CA LEU A 24 13.10 1.62 7.86
C LEU A 24 11.91 0.67 7.94
N ARG A 25 11.81 -0.10 9.03
CA ARG A 25 10.64 -0.96 9.27
C ARG A 25 9.35 -0.13 9.34
N LYS A 26 9.39 0.99 10.05
CA LYS A 26 8.25 1.91 10.13
C LYS A 26 7.93 2.53 8.77
N ALA A 27 8.96 2.87 7.98
CA ALA A 27 8.76 3.43 6.65
C ALA A 27 7.97 2.46 5.76
N ILE A 28 8.33 1.18 5.79
CA ILE A 28 7.62 0.15 5.02
C ILE A 28 6.16 0.05 5.47
N SER A 29 5.93 0.04 6.78
CA SER A 29 4.57 -0.04 7.32
C SER A 29 3.74 1.18 6.90
N ARG A 30 4.28 2.37 7.00
CA ARG A 30 3.55 3.60 6.67
C ARG A 30 3.28 3.73 5.18
N ILE A 31 4.23 3.37 4.32
CA ILE A 31 3.98 3.43 2.87
C ILE A 31 2.91 2.41 2.45
N TYR A 32 2.90 1.23 3.07
CA TYR A 32 1.83 0.26 2.83
C TYR A 32 0.47 0.86 3.16
N TYR A 33 0.31 1.45 4.35
CA TYR A 33 -0.99 1.99 4.75
C TYR A 33 -1.43 3.19 3.93
N ALA A 34 -0.49 3.99 3.42
CA ALA A 34 -0.84 5.06 2.48
C ALA A 34 -1.51 4.48 1.22
N ILE A 35 -0.95 3.40 0.67
CA ILE A 35 -1.49 2.73 -0.51
C ILE A 35 -2.80 2.03 -0.17
N TYR A 36 -2.83 1.32 0.95
CA TYR A 36 -4.01 0.59 1.41
C TYR A 36 -5.24 1.50 1.51
N TRP A 37 -5.11 2.64 2.19
CA TRP A 37 -6.24 3.54 2.39
C TRP A 37 -6.70 4.18 1.08
N ARG A 38 -5.76 4.51 0.21
CA ARG A 38 -6.09 5.07 -1.10
C ARG A 38 -6.86 4.07 -1.95
N ALA A 39 -6.39 2.82 -1.98
CA ALA A 39 -7.06 1.75 -2.69
C ALA A 39 -8.44 1.46 -2.11
N ARG A 40 -8.53 1.40 -0.78
CA ARG A 40 -9.79 1.17 -0.08
C ARG A 40 -10.81 2.27 -0.38
N ASN A 41 -10.39 3.53 -0.31
CA ASN A 41 -11.27 4.66 -0.59
C ASN A 41 -11.79 4.62 -2.02
N LEU A 42 -10.94 4.21 -2.97
CA LEU A 42 -11.38 4.06 -4.35
C LEU A 42 -12.48 3.01 -4.48
N LEU A 43 -12.30 1.84 -3.87
CA LEU A 43 -13.31 0.78 -3.91
C LEU A 43 -14.61 1.22 -3.25
N GLU A 44 -14.52 1.91 -2.12
CA GLU A 44 -15.72 2.42 -1.44
C GLU A 44 -16.45 3.44 -2.31
N SER A 45 -15.72 4.29 -3.03
CA SER A 45 -16.32 5.25 -3.95
C SER A 45 -17.03 4.57 -5.13
N GLU A 46 -16.63 3.35 -5.44
CA GLU A 46 -17.24 2.52 -6.48
C GLU A 46 -18.28 1.55 -5.91
N ASN A 47 -18.73 1.81 -4.70
CA ASN A 47 -19.80 1.05 -4.03
C ASN A 47 -19.43 -0.38 -3.64
N TYR A 48 -18.14 -0.68 -3.52
CA TYR A 48 -17.71 -1.98 -3.01
C TYR A 48 -18.09 -2.09 -1.52
N VAL A 49 -18.68 -3.22 -1.15
CA VAL A 49 -19.10 -3.49 0.23
C VAL A 49 -18.19 -4.56 0.82
N PHE A 50 -17.52 -4.21 1.92
CA PHE A 50 -16.61 -5.14 2.60
C PHE A 50 -17.38 -6.17 3.39
N ARG A 51 -16.97 -7.44 3.23
CA ARG A 51 -17.53 -8.55 4.01
C ARG A 51 -16.89 -8.58 5.39
N GLN A 52 -17.65 -8.98 6.38
CA GLN A 52 -17.16 -9.04 7.76
C GLN A 52 -16.46 -10.37 8.07
N ASP A 53 -16.63 -11.38 7.23
CA ASP A 53 -16.05 -12.71 7.44
C ASP A 53 -14.62 -12.86 6.89
N ASP A 54 -14.04 -11.79 6.36
CA ASP A 54 -12.68 -11.78 5.81
C ASP A 54 -12.03 -10.44 6.12
N THR A 55 -10.69 -10.40 6.14
CA THR A 55 -9.98 -9.15 6.41
C THR A 55 -10.12 -8.19 5.22
N SER A 56 -10.19 -6.89 5.54
CA SER A 56 -10.26 -5.87 4.51
C SER A 56 -9.00 -5.87 3.63
N HIS A 57 -7.84 -6.19 4.19
CA HIS A 57 -6.60 -6.29 3.42
C HIS A 57 -6.71 -7.32 2.29
N SER A 58 -7.18 -8.53 2.62
CA SER A 58 -7.35 -9.59 1.62
C SER A 58 -8.38 -9.22 0.58
N GLN A 59 -9.50 -8.64 1.02
CA GLN A 59 -10.59 -8.28 0.11
C GLN A 59 -10.17 -7.23 -0.91
N ILE A 60 -9.44 -6.20 -0.46
CA ILE A 60 -9.01 -5.09 -1.33
C ILE A 60 -8.14 -5.63 -2.47
N TRP A 61 -7.06 -6.33 -2.14
CA TRP A 61 -6.12 -6.76 -3.18
C TRP A 61 -6.74 -7.81 -4.10
N ARG A 62 -7.59 -8.70 -3.56
CA ARG A 62 -8.32 -9.68 -4.36
C ARG A 62 -9.26 -9.00 -5.35
N GLU A 63 -9.96 -7.97 -4.91
CA GLU A 63 -10.89 -7.23 -5.77
C GLU A 63 -10.14 -6.52 -6.90
N PHE A 64 -9.01 -5.90 -6.61
CA PHE A 64 -8.19 -5.28 -7.63
C PHE A 64 -7.64 -6.30 -8.64
N LEU A 65 -7.21 -7.46 -8.16
CA LEU A 65 -6.71 -8.52 -9.03
C LEU A 65 -7.77 -8.99 -10.04
N ARG A 66 -9.03 -8.91 -9.66
CA ARG A 66 -10.15 -9.39 -10.46
C ARG A 66 -10.60 -8.41 -11.54
N ARG A 67 -10.28 -7.13 -11.43
CA ARG A 67 -10.95 -6.07 -12.20
C ARG A 67 -10.33 -5.70 -13.56
N GLY A 68 -9.22 -6.27 -13.97
CA GLY A 68 -8.61 -5.95 -15.26
C GLY A 68 -7.19 -5.39 -15.14
N ARG A 69 -6.59 -4.97 -16.26
CA ARG A 69 -5.15 -4.72 -16.33
C ARG A 69 -4.59 -3.73 -15.30
N THR A 70 -5.12 -2.51 -15.29
CA THR A 70 -4.61 -1.47 -14.39
C THR A 70 -4.92 -1.83 -12.94
N HIS A 71 -6.14 -2.26 -12.69
CA HIS A 71 -6.56 -2.72 -11.37
C HIS A 71 -5.75 -3.93 -10.93
N HIS A 72 -5.50 -4.88 -11.84
CA HIS A 72 -4.71 -6.08 -11.53
C HIS A 72 -3.30 -5.71 -11.08
N GLY A 73 -2.68 -4.72 -11.73
CA GLY A 73 -1.35 -4.23 -11.33
C GLY A 73 -1.34 -3.68 -9.91
N ILE A 74 -2.40 -2.98 -9.51
CA ILE A 74 -2.55 -2.48 -8.14
C ILE A 74 -2.66 -3.65 -7.17
N GLY A 75 -3.47 -4.67 -7.50
CA GLY A 75 -3.62 -5.85 -6.66
C GLY A 75 -2.31 -6.59 -6.44
N LYS A 76 -1.53 -6.77 -7.50
CA LYS A 76 -0.22 -7.43 -7.41
C LYS A 76 0.75 -6.63 -6.55
N ALA A 77 0.86 -5.32 -6.79
CA ALA A 77 1.75 -4.46 -6.01
C ALA A 77 1.31 -4.40 -4.54
N GLY A 78 0.01 -4.28 -4.31
CA GLY A 78 -0.55 -4.22 -2.96
C GLY A 78 -0.30 -5.50 -2.15
N ASN A 79 -0.49 -6.67 -2.77
CA ASN A 79 -0.21 -7.94 -2.11
C ASN A 79 1.27 -8.08 -1.75
N ALA A 80 2.16 -7.76 -2.69
CA ALA A 80 3.60 -7.84 -2.45
C ALA A 80 4.01 -6.86 -1.34
N LEU A 81 3.46 -5.65 -1.38
CA LEU A 81 3.74 -4.64 -0.36
C LEU A 81 3.20 -5.05 1.01
N LYS A 82 2.02 -5.69 1.04
CA LYS A 82 1.47 -6.23 2.27
C LYS A 82 2.40 -7.26 2.91
N ASP A 83 2.96 -8.16 2.09
CA ASP A 83 3.90 -9.17 2.58
C ASP A 83 5.16 -8.50 3.16
N ASN A 84 5.67 -7.47 2.49
CA ASN A 84 6.83 -6.72 2.99
C ASN A 84 6.51 -6.01 4.31
N ARG A 85 5.31 -5.45 4.43
CA ARG A 85 4.87 -4.81 5.67
C ARG A 85 4.77 -5.82 6.82
N VAL A 86 4.26 -7.03 6.55
CA VAL A 86 4.18 -8.08 7.57
C VAL A 86 5.59 -8.44 8.06
N GLN A 87 6.55 -8.57 7.15
CA GLN A 87 7.94 -8.80 7.53
C GLN A 87 8.47 -7.66 8.40
N ALA A 88 8.24 -6.43 7.98
CA ALA A 88 8.75 -5.25 8.68
C ALA A 88 8.19 -5.11 10.09
N ASP A 89 6.90 -5.46 10.28
CA ASP A 89 6.22 -5.30 11.57
C ASP A 89 6.45 -6.48 12.51
N TYR A 90 6.62 -7.70 11.98
CA TYR A 90 6.53 -8.89 12.82
C TYR A 90 7.74 -9.83 12.77
N PHE A 91 8.59 -9.77 11.76
CA PHE A 91 9.74 -10.67 11.67
C PHE A 91 10.89 -10.17 12.54
N PRO A 92 11.40 -10.97 13.47
CA PRO A 92 12.52 -10.51 14.31
C PRO A 92 13.81 -10.29 13.54
N GLU A 93 14.01 -11.03 12.43
CA GLU A 93 15.19 -10.88 11.59
C GLU A 93 14.83 -10.62 10.15
N ILE A 94 15.49 -9.62 9.57
CA ILE A 94 15.37 -9.28 8.14
C ILE A 94 16.80 -9.17 7.61
N ASN A 95 17.14 -9.98 6.60
CA ASN A 95 18.50 -10.07 6.10
C ASN A 95 19.03 -8.75 5.51
N ASP A 96 18.20 -8.04 4.78
CA ASP A 96 18.60 -6.80 4.12
C ASP A 96 17.45 -5.81 4.16
N ILE A 97 17.37 -5.06 5.26
CA ILE A 97 16.29 -4.10 5.47
C ILE A 97 16.34 -2.95 4.46
N GLN A 98 17.53 -2.54 4.02
CA GLN A 98 17.67 -1.49 3.02
C GLN A 98 17.05 -1.93 1.70
N ASN A 99 17.31 -3.16 1.28
CA ASN A 99 16.76 -3.69 0.04
C ASN A 99 15.24 -3.89 0.14
N LEU A 100 14.76 -4.39 1.28
CA LEU A 100 13.33 -4.55 1.50
C LEU A 100 12.62 -3.20 1.45
N THR A 101 13.23 -2.16 2.02
CA THR A 101 12.68 -0.80 1.98
C THR A 101 12.63 -0.28 0.54
N LYS A 102 13.73 -0.42 -0.20
CA LYS A 102 13.79 0.01 -1.60
C LYS A 102 12.71 -0.67 -2.43
N ASP A 103 12.59 -1.98 -2.31
CA ASP A 103 11.58 -2.75 -3.05
C ASP A 103 10.16 -2.32 -2.68
N SER A 104 9.93 -2.05 -1.40
CA SER A 104 8.62 -1.61 -0.92
C SER A 104 8.22 -0.25 -1.52
N PHE A 105 9.16 0.70 -1.57
CA PHE A 105 8.88 2.00 -2.16
C PHE A 105 8.69 1.91 -3.68
N GLU A 106 9.41 1.03 -4.36
CA GLU A 106 9.20 0.79 -5.79
C GLU A 106 7.81 0.21 -6.05
N LEU A 107 7.36 -0.74 -5.23
CA LEU A 107 6.00 -1.29 -5.32
C LEU A 107 4.95 -0.21 -5.08
N ALA A 108 5.19 0.64 -4.09
CA ALA A 108 4.27 1.74 -3.79
C ALA A 108 4.17 2.73 -4.95
N GLU A 109 5.29 3.10 -5.57
CA GLU A 109 5.32 3.99 -6.73
C GLU A 109 4.51 3.40 -7.89
N LYS A 110 4.66 2.11 -8.13
CA LYS A 110 3.91 1.41 -9.17
C LYS A 110 2.41 1.45 -8.88
N ALA A 111 2.02 1.17 -7.64
CA ALA A 111 0.61 1.21 -7.25
C ALA A 111 0.05 2.62 -7.39
N ILE A 112 0.79 3.65 -6.97
CA ILE A 112 0.36 5.04 -7.09
C ILE A 112 0.14 5.41 -8.55
N PHE A 113 1.06 5.03 -9.42
CA PHE A 113 0.95 5.30 -10.86
C PHE A 113 -0.37 4.77 -11.42
N TYR A 114 -0.70 3.51 -11.11
CA TYR A 114 -1.95 2.90 -11.57
C TYR A 114 -3.18 3.52 -10.90
N LEU A 115 -3.11 3.81 -9.61
CA LEU A 115 -4.22 4.46 -8.90
C LEU A 115 -4.53 5.82 -9.51
N GLN A 116 -3.52 6.61 -9.83
CA GLN A 116 -3.70 7.91 -10.45
C GLN A 116 -4.40 7.80 -11.80
N GLN A 117 -4.10 6.79 -12.58
CA GLN A 117 -4.75 6.57 -13.88
C GLN A 117 -6.25 6.32 -13.71
N ILE A 118 -6.62 5.50 -12.73
CA ILE A 118 -8.02 5.20 -12.46
C ILE A 118 -8.75 6.43 -11.93
N GLU A 119 -8.14 7.14 -11.00
CA GLU A 119 -8.73 8.35 -10.40
C GLU A 119 -8.98 9.42 -11.46
N LYS A 120 -8.07 9.59 -12.42
CA LYS A 120 -8.25 10.54 -13.51
C LYS A 120 -9.43 10.18 -14.40
N LYS A 121 -9.63 8.90 -14.70
CA LYS A 121 -10.77 8.45 -15.52
C LYS A 121 -12.10 8.70 -14.82
N THR A 122 -12.12 8.59 -13.49
CA THR A 122 -13.32 8.80 -12.70
C THR A 122 -13.73 10.27 -12.67
N GLU A 123 -12.77 11.19 -12.75
CA GLU A 123 -13.03 12.64 -12.74
C GLU A 123 -13.61 13.16 -14.06
N ASN A 124 -13.50 12.42 -15.14
CA ASN A 124 -14.05 12.77 -16.42
C ASN A 124 -15.43 12.11 -16.61
#